data_ea0ca8f5bc43da19a763ade161e1c959
#
_entry.id   ea0ca8f5bc43da19a763ade161e1c959
#
_cell.length_a   1.000
_cell.length_b   1.000
_cell.length_c   1.000
_cell.angle_alpha   90.00
_cell.angle_beta   90.00
_cell.angle_gamma   90.00
#
_symmetry.space_group_name_H-M   'P 1'
#
loop_
_entity.id
_entity.type
_entity.pdbx_description
1 polymer ?
#
loop_
_entity_poly.entity_id
_entity_poly.type
_entity_poly.pdbx_seq_one_letter_code
_entity_poly.pdbx_strand_id
1 'polypeptide(L)'
;ICGKDLVGYEEIQGMVISLLASFPNAHHSVDRVTCNRRAGDDEWDVAVRWRLRGLHEGRGMFGAPSMKPVDILGINHYRVAGNRIQEEWVTFDGLDVLKQIYLETEDSYVKTEDNMMEGER
;
A
#
# COMPACT_ATOMS: atom_id res chain seq x y z
N ILE A 1 11.22 2.96 -5.15
CA ILE A 1 9.80 3.23 -4.93
C ILE A 1 9.59 4.69 -4.64
N CYS A 2 10.30 5.27 -3.71
CA CYS A 2 10.22 6.70 -3.49
C CYS A 2 10.92 7.47 -4.61
N GLY A 3 10.18 8.30 -5.33
CA GLY A 3 10.73 9.21 -6.33
C GLY A 3 11.09 8.58 -7.67
N LYS A 4 10.59 7.40 -7.98
CA LYS A 4 10.79 6.80 -9.29
C LYS A 4 9.57 7.03 -10.18
N ASP A 5 9.80 7.62 -11.35
CA ASP A 5 8.78 7.75 -12.37
C ASP A 5 8.68 6.45 -13.18
N LEU A 6 7.47 5.94 -13.31
CA LEU A 6 7.15 4.79 -14.14
C LEU A 6 6.42 5.29 -15.39
N VAL A 7 6.87 4.86 -16.55
CA VAL A 7 6.27 5.27 -17.82
C VAL A 7 5.74 4.05 -18.56
N GLY A 8 4.45 4.10 -18.87
CA GLY A 8 3.78 3.09 -19.66
C GLY A 8 3.19 1.95 -18.85
N TYR A 9 2.34 1.21 -19.53
CA TYR A 9 1.54 0.14 -18.95
C TYR A 9 2.39 -0.98 -18.31
N GLU A 10 3.46 -1.39 -18.97
CA GLU A 10 4.30 -2.52 -18.53
C GLU A 10 5.03 -2.22 -17.22
N GLU A 11 5.57 -1.01 -17.07
CA GLU A 11 6.28 -0.62 -15.84
C GLU A 11 5.33 -0.49 -14.66
N ILE A 12 4.16 0.10 -14.87
CA ILE A 12 3.11 0.25 -13.85
C ILE A 12 2.59 -1.12 -13.43
N GLN A 13 2.30 -1.98 -14.39
CA GLN A 13 1.85 -3.34 -14.14
C GLN A 13 2.90 -4.15 -13.37
N GLY A 14 4.17 -4.02 -13.74
CA GLY A 14 5.28 -4.68 -13.04
C GLY A 14 5.37 -4.27 -11.57
N MET A 15 5.19 -3.00 -11.27
CA MET A 15 5.17 -2.51 -9.89
C MET A 15 3.99 -3.09 -9.10
N VAL A 16 2.80 -3.09 -9.66
CA VAL A 16 1.60 -3.63 -9.01
C VAL A 16 1.75 -5.14 -8.76
N ILE A 17 2.24 -5.88 -9.74
CA ILE A 17 2.49 -7.32 -9.59
C ILE A 17 3.51 -7.58 -8.49
N SER A 18 4.59 -6.81 -8.44
CA SER A 18 5.63 -6.93 -7.41
C SER A 18 5.11 -6.66 -6.01
N LEU A 19 4.23 -5.66 -5.86
CA LEU A 19 3.55 -5.37 -4.60
C LEU A 19 2.64 -6.52 -4.18
N LEU A 20 1.78 -6.99 -5.09
CA LEU A 20 0.83 -8.06 -4.80
C LEU A 20 1.52 -9.41 -4.59
N ALA A 21 2.65 -9.66 -5.25
CA ALA A 21 3.44 -10.86 -5.03
C ALA A 21 4.02 -10.95 -3.62
N SER A 22 4.27 -9.80 -2.99
CA SER A 22 4.71 -9.75 -1.59
C SER A 22 3.60 -10.17 -0.61
N PHE A 23 2.34 -9.95 -0.97
CA PHE A 23 1.16 -10.18 -0.13
C PHE A 23 0.09 -10.96 -0.90
N PRO A 24 0.32 -12.24 -1.22
CA PRO A 24 -0.54 -12.99 -2.14
C PRO A 24 -1.98 -13.19 -1.64
N ASN A 25 -2.21 -13.12 -0.33
CA ASN A 25 -3.53 -13.26 0.29
C ASN A 25 -4.00 -11.97 0.97
N ALA A 26 -3.51 -10.82 0.50
CA ALA A 26 -3.87 -9.55 1.08
C ALA A 26 -5.33 -9.15 0.81
N HIS A 27 -5.91 -8.48 1.77
CA HIS A 27 -7.20 -7.82 1.64
C HIS A 27 -6.98 -6.35 1.27
N HIS A 28 -7.53 -5.95 0.14
CA HIS A 28 -7.50 -4.56 -0.33
C HIS A 28 -8.86 -3.92 -0.12
N SER A 29 -8.87 -2.73 0.46
CA SER A 29 -10.08 -1.93 0.63
C SER A 29 -9.87 -0.49 0.16
N VAL A 30 -10.89 0.09 -0.42
CA VAL A 30 -10.94 1.50 -0.76
C VAL A 30 -11.71 2.22 0.34
N ASP A 31 -11.04 3.14 1.03
CA ASP A 31 -11.63 3.87 2.15
C ASP A 31 -12.41 5.10 1.67
N ARG A 32 -11.89 5.78 0.65
CA ARG A 32 -12.49 7.01 0.15
C ARG A 32 -12.07 7.32 -1.29
N VAL A 33 -13.02 7.81 -2.06
CA VAL A 33 -12.79 8.37 -3.39
C VAL A 33 -13.27 9.81 -3.40
N THR A 34 -12.42 10.72 -3.85
CA THR A 34 -12.73 12.14 -4.00
C THR A 34 -12.46 12.56 -5.44
N CYS A 35 -13.41 13.26 -6.05
CA CYS A 35 -13.32 13.73 -7.42
C CYS A 35 -13.51 15.23 -7.47
N ASN A 36 -12.60 15.94 -8.16
CA ASN A 36 -12.69 17.35 -8.42
C ASN A 36 -12.57 17.61 -9.93
N ARG A 37 -13.52 18.36 -10.48
CA ARG A 37 -13.45 18.79 -11.87
C ARG A 37 -12.51 19.98 -12.01
N ARG A 38 -11.61 19.91 -12.98
CA ARG A 38 -10.77 21.06 -13.32
C ARG A 38 -11.60 22.11 -14.06
N ALA A 39 -11.44 23.37 -13.65
CA ALA A 39 -12.18 24.48 -14.24
C ALA A 39 -11.81 24.66 -15.72
N GLY A 40 -12.83 24.70 -16.60
CA GLY A 40 -12.68 24.96 -18.03
C GLY A 40 -12.32 23.75 -18.90
N ASP A 41 -11.98 22.62 -18.30
CA ASP A 41 -11.58 21.40 -19.00
C ASP A 41 -12.53 20.24 -18.66
N ASP A 42 -12.66 19.28 -19.59
CA ASP A 42 -13.34 18.01 -19.31
C ASP A 42 -12.36 17.00 -18.64
N GLU A 43 -11.68 17.48 -17.63
CA GLU A 43 -10.70 16.74 -16.86
C GLU A 43 -11.11 16.66 -15.38
N TRP A 44 -10.74 15.55 -14.78
CA TRP A 44 -11.01 15.29 -13.37
C TRP A 44 -9.72 14.94 -12.63
N ASP A 45 -9.59 15.48 -11.44
CA ASP A 45 -8.62 15.02 -10.46
C ASP A 45 -9.33 14.06 -9.51
N VAL A 46 -8.82 12.83 -9.42
CA VAL A 46 -9.39 11.77 -8.59
C VAL A 46 -8.37 11.35 -7.55
N ALA A 47 -8.77 11.34 -6.30
CA ALA A 47 -7.95 10.80 -5.21
C ALA A 47 -8.62 9.56 -4.63
N VAL A 48 -7.86 8.48 -4.51
CA VAL A 48 -8.32 7.22 -3.93
C VAL A 48 -7.46 6.89 -2.72
N ARG A 49 -8.06 6.87 -1.54
CA ARG A 49 -7.40 6.38 -0.32
C ARG A 49 -7.73 4.90 -0.15
N TRP A 50 -6.70 4.10 -0.01
CA TRP A 50 -6.83 2.65 0.07
C TRP A 50 -5.99 2.07 1.21
N ARG A 51 -6.32 0.85 1.57
CA ARG A 51 -5.60 0.07 2.56
C ARG A 51 -5.38 -1.35 2.03
N LEU A 52 -4.19 -1.87 2.26
CA LEU A 52 -3.82 -3.24 1.96
C LEU A 52 -3.35 -3.89 3.26
N ARG A 53 -4.00 -4.97 3.66
CA ARG A 53 -3.64 -5.76 4.85
C ARG A 53 -3.35 -7.18 4.43
N GLY A 54 -2.22 -7.70 4.85
CA GLY A 54 -1.86 -9.07 4.51
C GLY A 54 -0.63 -9.55 5.24
N LEU A 55 -0.37 -10.82 5.05
CA LEU A 55 0.83 -11.45 5.54
C LEU A 55 1.93 -11.31 4.47
N HIS A 56 3.10 -10.88 4.89
CA HIS A 56 4.27 -10.84 4.02
C HIS A 56 4.83 -12.25 3.83
N GLU A 57 4.18 -13.02 2.98
CA GLU A 57 4.44 -14.44 2.73
C GLU A 57 4.94 -14.75 1.33
N GLY A 58 5.05 -13.74 0.46
CA GLY A 58 5.52 -13.88 -0.91
C GLY A 58 6.79 -13.08 -1.19
N ARG A 59 7.52 -13.51 -2.19
CA ARG A 59 8.65 -12.76 -2.73
C ARG A 59 8.16 -11.71 -3.72
N GLY A 60 8.60 -10.49 -3.54
CA GLY A 60 8.26 -9.38 -4.41
C GLY A 60 9.03 -8.13 -4.05
N MET A 61 8.35 -7.01 -3.95
CA MET A 61 8.93 -5.70 -3.72
C MET A 61 9.78 -5.59 -2.44
N PHE A 62 9.45 -6.34 -1.39
CA PHE A 62 10.07 -6.22 -0.08
C PHE A 62 11.00 -7.38 0.29
N GLY A 63 11.47 -8.14 -0.70
CA GLY A 63 12.43 -9.22 -0.51
C GLY A 63 11.82 -10.53 -0.04
N ALA A 64 12.62 -11.31 0.69
CA ALA A 64 12.21 -12.62 1.19
C ALA A 64 11.05 -12.55 2.17
N PRO A 65 10.14 -13.53 2.18
CA PRO A 65 8.99 -13.54 3.08
C PRO A 65 9.40 -13.46 4.55
N SER A 66 8.84 -12.49 5.28
CA SER A 66 9.08 -12.33 6.72
C SER A 66 8.04 -13.05 7.57
N MET A 67 6.92 -13.46 6.99
CA MET A 67 5.78 -14.05 7.66
C MET A 67 5.13 -13.13 8.70
N LYS A 68 5.33 -11.82 8.58
CA LYS A 68 4.73 -10.82 9.46
C LYS A 68 3.49 -10.19 8.83
N PRO A 69 2.46 -9.88 9.64
CA PRO A 69 1.33 -9.11 9.17
C PRO A 69 1.74 -7.66 8.87
N VAL A 70 1.25 -7.15 7.75
CA VAL A 70 1.54 -5.77 7.29
C VAL A 70 0.25 -5.07 6.96
N ASP A 71 0.17 -3.81 7.34
CA ASP A 71 -0.93 -2.89 7.04
C ASP A 71 -0.36 -1.68 6.28
N ILE A 72 -0.78 -1.51 5.04
CA ILE A 72 -0.32 -0.43 4.18
C ILE A 72 -1.47 0.53 3.92
N LEU A 73 -1.24 1.80 4.21
CA LEU A 73 -2.12 2.89 3.81
C LEU A 73 -1.51 3.58 2.59
N GLY A 74 -2.32 3.79 1.57
CA GLY A 74 -1.88 4.45 0.37
C GLY A 74 -2.91 5.43 -0.18
N ILE A 75 -2.42 6.33 -1.01
CA ILE A 75 -3.23 7.28 -1.76
C ILE A 75 -2.75 7.26 -3.20
N ASN A 76 -3.68 7.06 -4.11
CA ASN A 76 -3.45 7.26 -5.52
C ASN A 76 -4.15 8.52 -5.97
N HIS A 77 -3.46 9.32 -6.76
CA HIS A 77 -4.03 10.43 -7.49
C HIS A 77 -4.05 10.12 -8.97
N TYR A 78 -5.13 10.44 -9.62
CA TYR A 78 -5.31 10.25 -11.06
C TYR A 78 -5.73 11.56 -11.71
N ARG A 79 -5.18 11.84 -12.89
CA ARG A 79 -5.75 12.80 -13.82
C ARG A 79 -6.49 12.03 -14.89
N VAL A 80 -7.79 12.29 -15.00
CA VAL A 80 -8.68 11.60 -15.94
C VAL A 80 -9.17 12.61 -16.98
N ALA A 81 -8.98 12.31 -18.25
CA ALA A 81 -9.47 13.10 -19.36
C ALA A 81 -9.94 12.17 -20.48
N GLY A 82 -11.10 12.50 -21.08
CA GLY A 82 -11.66 11.71 -22.17
C GLY A 82 -11.93 10.25 -21.78
N ASN A 83 -12.41 10.00 -20.55
CA ASN A 83 -12.65 8.67 -19.97
C ASN A 83 -11.40 7.78 -19.88
N ARG A 84 -10.21 8.39 -19.86
CA ARG A 84 -8.94 7.67 -19.71
C ARG A 84 -8.11 8.28 -18.60
N ILE A 85 -7.38 7.41 -17.89
CA ILE A 85 -6.36 7.84 -16.95
C ILE A 85 -5.15 8.32 -17.75
N GLN A 86 -4.81 9.60 -17.59
CA GLN A 86 -3.68 10.21 -18.26
C GLN A 86 -2.41 10.15 -17.43
N GLU A 87 -2.57 10.33 -16.12
CA GLU A 87 -1.47 10.30 -15.15
C GLU A 87 -1.94 9.66 -13.86
N GLU A 88 -1.02 8.97 -13.20
CA GLU A 88 -1.25 8.34 -11.91
C GLU A 88 -0.07 8.61 -10.98
N TRP A 89 -0.37 9.04 -9.76
CA TRP A 89 0.59 9.15 -8.68
C TRP A 89 0.20 8.19 -7.58
N VAL A 90 1.12 7.31 -7.22
CA VAL A 90 0.94 6.33 -6.14
C VAL A 90 1.81 6.76 -4.97
N THR A 91 1.21 6.90 -3.81
CA THR A 91 1.92 7.26 -2.59
C THR A 91 1.58 6.29 -1.48
N PHE A 92 2.58 5.63 -0.96
CA PHE A 92 2.52 4.88 0.29
C PHE A 92 3.90 4.90 0.97
N ASP A 93 3.91 4.70 2.28
CA ASP A 93 5.14 4.74 3.05
C ASP A 93 5.86 3.38 3.01
N GLY A 94 6.80 3.24 2.07
CA GLY A 94 7.60 2.02 1.93
C GLY A 94 8.53 1.79 3.12
N LEU A 95 8.99 2.85 3.76
CA LEU A 95 9.82 2.74 4.97
C LEU A 95 9.01 2.17 6.14
N ASP A 96 7.77 2.60 6.29
CA ASP A 96 6.87 2.04 7.31
C ASP A 96 6.63 0.54 7.08
N VAL A 97 6.44 0.12 5.84
CA VAL A 97 6.33 -1.30 5.49
C VAL A 97 7.58 -2.07 5.92
N LEU A 98 8.76 -1.55 5.62
CA LEU A 98 10.03 -2.17 6.05
C LEU A 98 10.16 -2.23 7.57
N LYS A 99 9.70 -1.21 8.29
CA LYS A 99 9.65 -1.23 9.75
C LYS A 99 8.73 -2.33 10.27
N GLN A 100 7.55 -2.49 9.69
CA GLN A 100 6.62 -3.56 10.07
C GLN A 100 7.20 -4.96 9.83
N ILE A 101 8.02 -5.11 8.79
CA ILE A 101 8.66 -6.38 8.42
C ILE A 101 9.87 -6.71 9.30
N TYR A 102 10.72 -5.72 9.56
CA TYR A 102 12.06 -5.96 10.15
C TYR A 102 12.22 -5.48 11.58
N LEU A 103 11.37 -4.61 12.08
CA LEU A 103 11.46 -4.10 13.44
C LEU A 103 10.34 -4.69 14.31
N GLU A 104 10.71 -5.12 15.51
CA GLU A 104 9.74 -5.36 16.56
C GLU A 104 9.28 -3.99 17.09
N THR A 105 7.98 -3.73 17.02
CA THR A 105 7.42 -2.51 17.57
C THR A 105 7.22 -2.67 19.08
N GLU A 106 7.35 -1.59 19.83
CA GLU A 106 7.07 -1.59 21.27
C GLU A 106 5.67 -2.12 21.58
N ASP A 107 4.70 -1.87 20.71
CA ASP A 107 3.35 -2.39 20.83
C ASP A 107 3.27 -3.93 20.77
N SER A 108 4.12 -4.56 19.99
CA SER A 108 4.18 -6.03 19.95
C SER A 108 4.81 -6.59 21.23
N TYR A 109 5.72 -5.82 21.84
CA TYR A 109 6.37 -6.18 23.11
C TYR A 109 5.37 -6.11 24.28
N VAL A 110 4.61 -5.03 24.35
CA VAL A 110 3.56 -4.82 25.37
C VAL A 110 2.47 -5.90 25.27
N LYS A 111 2.03 -6.22 24.06
CA LYS A 111 1.03 -7.28 23.83
C LYS A 111 1.53 -8.66 24.24
N THR A 112 2.82 -8.93 24.04
CA THR A 112 3.43 -10.21 24.44
C THR A 112 3.52 -10.31 25.97
N GLU A 113 3.87 -9.22 26.64
CA GLU A 113 3.91 -9.18 28.11
C GLU A 113 2.49 -9.31 28.70
N ASP A 114 1.51 -8.63 28.17
CA ASP A 114 0.11 -8.74 28.59
C ASP A 114 -0.43 -10.16 28.39
N ASN A 115 -0.13 -10.81 27.27
CA ASN A 115 -0.49 -12.20 27.04
C ASN A 115 0.22 -13.17 27.98
N MET A 116 1.47 -12.90 28.34
CA MET A 116 2.20 -13.69 29.33
C MET A 116 1.60 -13.53 30.73
N MET A 117 1.20 -12.32 31.11
CA MET A 117 0.55 -12.05 32.40
C MET A 117 -0.85 -12.69 32.48
N GLU A 118 -1.61 -12.69 31.41
CA GLU A 118 -2.92 -13.37 31.34
C GLU A 118 -2.78 -14.90 31.39
N GLY A 119 -1.68 -15.45 30.89
CA GLY A 119 -1.38 -16.89 30.93
C GLY A 119 -1.04 -17.42 32.34
N GLU A 120 -0.59 -16.56 33.26
CA GLU A 120 -0.28 -16.91 34.64
C GLU A 120 -1.49 -16.86 35.61
N ARG A 121 -2.61 -16.37 35.12
CA ARG A 121 -3.88 -16.32 35.88
C ARG A 121 -4.73 -17.55 35.60
#